data_5cbade62628f17ae555008c66771494d
#
_entry.id   5cbade62628f17ae555008c66771494d
#
_cell.length_a   1.000
_cell.length_b   1.000
_cell.length_c   1.000
_cell.angle_alpha   90.00
_cell.angle_beta   90.00
_cell.angle_gamma   90.00
#
_symmetry.space_group_name_H-M   'P 1'
#
loop_
_entity.id
_entity.type
_entity.pdbx_description
1 polymer ?
#
loop_
_entity_poly.entity_id
_entity_poly.type
_entity_poly.pdbx_seq_one_letter_code
_entity_poly.pdbx_strand_id
1 'polypeptide(L)'
;MRVLVVEDHKDLAATVAVGLRREGIAVDLAFDGEEALLRTRRADYDVVVLDRDLPRLHGDEVCRTLVGRGSRTRVLMLTASAATEDLVDGLALGADDYLAKPFAFAELVARIRALGRRAQPALRPVLEFGDIRVDTAQRVASRGGRRLDLSPKELAVLELLVAARGAPLATDELLERAWDAYADHYSNVVKVTISRLRRKLGEPPAIETVPRAGYRLGP
;
A
#
# COMPACT_ATOMS: atom_id res chain seq x y z
N MET A 1 3.15 1.28 0.07
CA MET A 1 2.11 0.29 0.46
C MET A 1 1.36 -0.14 -0.78
N ARG A 2 1.28 -1.43 -1.02
CA ARG A 2 0.58 -2.04 -2.17
C ARG A 2 -0.61 -2.86 -1.67
N VAL A 3 -1.78 -2.64 -2.29
CA VAL A 3 -3.05 -3.25 -1.90
C VAL A 3 -3.65 -4.00 -3.08
N LEU A 4 -4.15 -5.21 -2.84
CA LEU A 4 -5.00 -5.91 -3.78
C LEU A 4 -6.45 -5.71 -3.34
N VAL A 5 -7.30 -5.19 -4.23
CA VAL A 5 -8.75 -5.11 -4.04
C VAL A 5 -9.40 -6.24 -4.83
N VAL A 6 -10.11 -7.10 -4.13
CA VAL A 6 -10.81 -8.27 -4.69
C VAL A 6 -12.30 -8.03 -4.53
N GLU A 7 -12.97 -7.72 -5.64
CA GLU A 7 -14.39 -7.34 -5.68
C GLU A 7 -14.92 -7.67 -7.08
N ASP A 8 -15.98 -8.42 -7.17
CA ASP A 8 -16.58 -8.84 -8.45
C ASP A 8 -17.36 -7.73 -9.14
N HIS A 9 -17.90 -6.78 -8.35
CA HIS A 9 -18.58 -5.62 -8.87
C HIS A 9 -17.57 -4.59 -9.39
N LYS A 10 -17.33 -4.61 -10.70
CA LYS A 10 -16.27 -3.84 -11.38
C LYS A 10 -16.31 -2.33 -11.11
N ASP A 11 -17.49 -1.73 -11.04
CA ASP A 11 -17.65 -0.28 -10.81
C ASP A 11 -17.26 0.09 -9.37
N LEU A 12 -17.60 -0.75 -8.40
CA LEU A 12 -17.18 -0.58 -7.01
C LEU A 12 -15.67 -0.75 -6.88
N ALA A 13 -15.11 -1.83 -7.46
CA ALA A 13 -13.69 -2.08 -7.48
C ALA A 13 -12.91 -0.89 -8.08
N ALA A 14 -13.35 -0.38 -9.24
CA ALA A 14 -12.74 0.76 -9.91
C ALA A 14 -12.82 2.03 -9.06
N THR A 15 -13.99 2.31 -8.45
CA THR A 15 -14.19 3.49 -7.58
C THR A 15 -13.27 3.44 -6.37
N VAL A 16 -13.20 2.29 -5.69
CA VAL A 16 -12.30 2.06 -4.55
C VAL A 16 -10.84 2.24 -4.97
N ALA A 17 -10.42 1.65 -6.10
CA ALA A 17 -9.07 1.76 -6.60
C ALA A 17 -8.67 3.21 -6.90
N VAL A 18 -9.53 3.97 -7.59
CA VAL A 18 -9.30 5.40 -7.88
C VAL A 18 -9.12 6.19 -6.58
N GLY A 19 -9.97 5.96 -5.60
CA GLY A 19 -9.88 6.61 -4.29
C GLY A 19 -8.56 6.28 -3.59
N LEU A 20 -8.20 5.01 -3.48
CA LEU A 20 -6.97 4.55 -2.83
C LEU A 20 -5.69 5.06 -3.54
N ARG A 21 -5.70 5.14 -4.88
CA ARG A 21 -4.59 5.72 -5.65
C ARG A 21 -4.39 7.21 -5.36
N ARG A 22 -5.47 7.96 -5.17
CA ARG A 22 -5.41 9.37 -4.75
C ARG A 22 -4.79 9.52 -3.36
N GLU A 23 -4.96 8.52 -2.51
CA GLU A 23 -4.35 8.43 -1.19
C GLU A 23 -2.86 7.98 -1.21
N GLY A 24 -2.28 7.80 -2.40
CA GLY A 24 -0.88 7.40 -2.59
C GLY A 24 -0.63 5.90 -2.47
N ILE A 25 -1.68 5.09 -2.37
CA ILE A 25 -1.62 3.63 -2.29
C ILE A 25 -1.48 3.06 -3.70
N ALA A 26 -0.61 2.06 -3.89
CA ALA A 26 -0.57 1.26 -5.11
C ALA A 26 -1.68 0.21 -5.05
N VAL A 27 -2.50 0.10 -6.11
CA VAL A 27 -3.70 -0.76 -6.09
C VAL A 27 -3.78 -1.62 -7.33
N ASP A 28 -3.81 -2.92 -7.13
CA ASP A 28 -4.20 -3.91 -8.14
C ASP A 28 -5.63 -4.39 -7.87
N LEU A 29 -6.30 -4.87 -8.93
CA LEU A 29 -7.66 -5.38 -8.87
C LEU A 29 -7.68 -6.87 -9.20
N ALA A 30 -8.54 -7.62 -8.55
CA ALA A 30 -8.98 -8.96 -8.94
C ALA A 30 -10.51 -9.01 -8.85
N PHE A 31 -11.14 -9.77 -9.74
CA PHE A 31 -12.59 -9.82 -9.84
C PHE A 31 -13.20 -11.14 -9.38
N ASP A 32 -12.37 -12.04 -8.85
CA ASP A 32 -12.76 -13.29 -8.23
C ASP A 32 -11.63 -13.85 -7.36
N GLY A 33 -11.96 -14.89 -6.58
CA GLY A 33 -11.03 -15.50 -5.64
C GLY A 33 -9.87 -16.23 -6.29
N GLU A 34 -10.06 -16.83 -7.48
CA GLU A 34 -8.98 -17.53 -8.20
C GLU A 34 -7.94 -16.54 -8.72
N GLU A 35 -8.41 -15.43 -9.32
CA GLU A 35 -7.53 -14.35 -9.75
C GLU A 35 -6.78 -13.74 -8.57
N ALA A 36 -7.45 -13.55 -7.43
CA ALA A 36 -6.82 -13.05 -6.21
C ALA A 36 -5.66 -13.94 -5.76
N LEU A 37 -5.87 -15.26 -5.70
CA LEU A 37 -4.81 -16.22 -5.35
C LEU A 37 -3.67 -16.26 -6.37
N LEU A 38 -3.97 -16.09 -7.65
CA LEU A 38 -2.95 -16.02 -8.70
C LEU A 38 -2.08 -14.77 -8.53
N ARG A 39 -2.69 -13.60 -8.28
CA ARG A 39 -1.98 -12.33 -8.08
C ARG A 39 -1.10 -12.37 -6.84
N THR A 40 -1.59 -12.92 -5.72
CA THR A 40 -0.82 -13.03 -4.47
C THR A 40 0.33 -14.05 -4.52
N ARG A 41 0.38 -14.89 -5.56
CA ARG A 41 1.55 -15.74 -5.85
C ARG A 41 2.63 -15.01 -6.66
N ARG A 42 2.23 -14.01 -7.45
CA ARG A 42 3.11 -13.30 -8.38
C ARG A 42 3.70 -12.02 -7.81
N ALA A 43 3.03 -11.43 -6.82
CA ALA A 43 3.44 -10.18 -6.22
C ALA A 43 3.09 -10.15 -4.72
N ASP A 44 3.91 -9.46 -3.94
CA ASP A 44 3.66 -9.21 -2.53
C ASP A 44 2.70 -8.02 -2.36
N TYR A 45 1.70 -8.20 -1.51
CA TYR A 45 0.78 -7.14 -1.10
C TYR A 45 0.87 -6.93 0.41
N ASP A 46 0.83 -5.67 0.83
CA ASP A 46 0.77 -5.32 2.26
C ASP A 46 -0.61 -5.67 2.83
N VAL A 47 -1.68 -5.39 2.04
CA VAL A 47 -3.07 -5.65 2.43
C VAL A 47 -3.86 -6.21 1.23
N VAL A 48 -4.72 -7.18 1.49
CA VAL A 48 -5.78 -7.62 0.58
C VAL A 48 -7.10 -7.14 1.15
N VAL A 49 -7.82 -6.31 0.40
CA VAL A 49 -9.23 -5.96 0.66
C VAL A 49 -10.06 -6.98 -0.10
N LEU A 50 -10.79 -7.81 0.61
CA LEU A 50 -11.36 -9.03 0.08
C LEU A 50 -12.88 -9.04 0.30
N ASP A 51 -13.64 -9.00 -0.78
CA ASP A 51 -15.07 -9.26 -0.68
C ASP A 51 -15.31 -10.72 -0.27
N ARG A 52 -16.25 -10.92 0.64
CA ARG A 52 -16.64 -12.25 1.12
C ARG A 52 -17.40 -13.01 0.04
N ASP A 53 -18.35 -12.34 -0.63
CA ASP A 53 -19.30 -12.95 -1.55
C ASP A 53 -18.80 -12.93 -3.01
N LEU A 54 -17.66 -13.57 -3.24
CA LEU A 54 -17.04 -13.65 -4.57
C LEU A 54 -17.57 -14.85 -5.39
N PRO A 55 -17.66 -14.70 -6.72
CA PRO A 55 -17.93 -15.81 -7.60
C PRO A 55 -16.74 -16.78 -7.68
N ARG A 56 -17.01 -18.02 -8.09
CA ARG A 56 -16.05 -19.12 -8.28
C ARG A 56 -15.40 -19.61 -7.00
N LEU A 57 -14.62 -18.77 -6.33
CA LEU A 57 -13.97 -19.10 -5.08
C LEU A 57 -14.34 -18.06 -4.03
N HIS A 58 -15.05 -18.49 -3.00
CA HIS A 58 -15.57 -17.63 -1.93
C HIS A 58 -14.43 -16.93 -1.16
N GLY A 59 -14.65 -15.71 -0.72
CA GLY A 59 -13.64 -14.93 0.01
C GLY A 59 -13.09 -15.62 1.24
N ASP A 60 -13.90 -16.39 1.96
CA ASP A 60 -13.47 -17.19 3.11
C ASP A 60 -12.38 -18.20 2.75
N GLU A 61 -12.47 -18.83 1.57
CA GLU A 61 -11.47 -19.80 1.10
C GLU A 61 -10.19 -19.12 0.66
N VAL A 62 -10.31 -17.95 0.03
CA VAL A 62 -9.16 -17.10 -0.30
C VAL A 62 -8.43 -16.72 0.99
N CYS A 63 -9.16 -16.22 1.99
CA CYS A 63 -8.61 -15.85 3.29
C CYS A 63 -7.87 -17.00 3.96
N ARG A 64 -8.52 -18.17 4.11
CA ARG A 64 -7.89 -19.38 4.68
C ARG A 64 -6.61 -19.76 3.94
N THR A 65 -6.62 -19.65 2.62
CA THR A 65 -5.46 -19.98 1.79
C THR A 65 -4.30 -19.01 2.04
N LEU A 66 -4.57 -17.72 2.15
CA LEU A 66 -3.54 -16.69 2.43
C LEU A 66 -2.95 -16.87 3.83
N VAL A 67 -3.80 -17.08 4.84
CA VAL A 67 -3.38 -17.32 6.22
C VAL A 67 -2.58 -18.61 6.34
N GLY A 68 -3.05 -19.70 5.73
CA GLY A 68 -2.40 -21.01 5.79
C GLY A 68 -1.00 -21.05 5.14
N ARG A 69 -0.70 -20.12 4.24
CA ARG A 69 0.64 -19.97 3.63
C ARG A 69 1.63 -19.20 4.52
N GLY A 70 1.21 -18.71 5.68
CA GLY A 70 2.05 -17.85 6.51
C GLY A 70 2.41 -16.52 5.84
N SER A 71 1.57 -16.03 4.94
CA SER A 71 1.76 -14.75 4.25
C SER A 71 1.84 -13.61 5.26
N ARG A 72 2.71 -12.64 4.99
CA ARG A 72 2.74 -11.36 5.74
C ARG A 72 1.62 -10.41 5.33
N THR A 73 0.93 -10.72 4.24
CA THR A 73 -0.21 -9.94 3.73
C THR A 73 -1.32 -9.92 4.76
N ARG A 74 -1.84 -8.76 5.08
CA ARG A 74 -2.99 -8.58 5.96
C ARG A 74 -4.28 -8.63 5.16
N VAL A 75 -5.30 -9.26 5.73
CA VAL A 75 -6.60 -9.42 5.07
C VAL A 75 -7.64 -8.55 5.78
N LEU A 76 -8.23 -7.60 5.02
CA LEU A 76 -9.42 -6.85 5.39
C LEU A 76 -10.61 -7.46 4.63
N MET A 77 -11.50 -8.15 5.35
CA MET A 77 -12.70 -8.72 4.76
C MET A 77 -13.80 -7.67 4.64
N LEU A 78 -14.41 -7.58 3.46
CA LEU A 78 -15.65 -6.82 3.25
C LEU A 78 -16.83 -7.78 3.35
N THR A 79 -17.87 -7.43 4.10
CA THR A 79 -19.05 -8.28 4.31
C THR A 79 -20.35 -7.49 4.16
N ALA A 80 -21.37 -8.11 3.60
CA ALA A 80 -22.71 -7.55 3.52
C ALA A 80 -23.45 -7.52 4.86
N SER A 81 -23.01 -8.36 5.84
CA SER A 81 -23.66 -8.49 7.13
C SER A 81 -22.81 -7.86 8.25
N ALA A 82 -23.49 -7.06 9.09
CA ALA A 82 -22.94 -6.57 10.34
C ALA A 82 -23.34 -7.48 11.54
N ALA A 83 -23.90 -8.67 11.27
CA ALA A 83 -24.35 -9.57 12.33
C ALA A 83 -23.17 -10.11 13.13
N THR A 84 -23.32 -10.14 14.43
CA THR A 84 -22.25 -10.53 15.38
C THR A 84 -21.81 -11.99 15.16
N GLU A 85 -22.69 -12.85 14.69
CA GLU A 85 -22.40 -14.26 14.37
C GLU A 85 -21.45 -14.39 13.17
N ASP A 86 -21.66 -13.61 12.11
CA ASP A 86 -20.77 -13.57 10.94
C ASP A 86 -19.37 -13.02 11.26
N LEU A 87 -19.28 -12.09 12.23
CA LEU A 87 -18.01 -11.56 12.74
C LEU A 87 -17.23 -12.59 13.54
N VAL A 88 -17.90 -13.42 14.35
CA VAL A 88 -17.25 -14.47 15.18
C VAL A 88 -16.73 -15.60 14.29
N ASP A 89 -17.53 -16.06 13.33
CA ASP A 89 -17.11 -17.07 12.36
C ASP A 89 -15.99 -16.56 11.45
N GLY A 90 -16.06 -15.29 11.07
CA GLY A 90 -15.03 -14.65 10.28
C GLY A 90 -13.68 -14.49 11.01
N LEU A 91 -13.67 -14.14 12.28
CA LEU A 91 -12.44 -14.08 13.10
C LEU A 91 -11.77 -15.46 13.21
N ALA A 92 -12.55 -16.55 13.21
CA ALA A 92 -12.04 -17.92 13.16
C ALA A 92 -11.35 -18.26 11.82
N LEU A 93 -11.63 -17.52 10.74
CA LEU A 93 -10.99 -17.68 9.43
C LEU A 93 -9.58 -17.08 9.36
N GLY A 94 -9.19 -16.25 10.33
CA GLY A 94 -7.88 -15.64 10.43
C GLY A 94 -7.72 -14.33 9.65
N ALA A 95 -8.82 -13.68 9.23
CA ALA A 95 -8.75 -12.31 8.71
C ALA A 95 -8.29 -11.35 9.82
N ASP A 96 -7.55 -10.30 9.43
CA ASP A 96 -6.97 -9.34 10.38
C ASP A 96 -7.95 -8.23 10.79
N ASP A 97 -8.97 -7.94 9.96
CA ASP A 97 -10.04 -6.96 10.24
C ASP A 97 -11.24 -7.19 9.31
N TYR A 98 -12.38 -6.62 9.68
CA TYR A 98 -13.66 -6.70 8.96
C TYR A 98 -14.25 -5.32 8.77
N LEU A 99 -14.93 -5.11 7.62
CA LEU A 99 -15.64 -3.88 7.30
C LEU A 99 -16.97 -4.21 6.63
N ALA A 100 -18.07 -3.80 7.27
CA ALA A 100 -19.41 -4.04 6.73
C ALA A 100 -19.72 -3.09 5.56
N LYS A 101 -20.39 -3.60 4.53
CA LYS A 101 -20.99 -2.83 3.44
C LYS A 101 -22.40 -2.36 3.87
N PRO A 102 -22.81 -1.10 3.60
CA PRO A 102 -22.03 -0.04 2.96
C PRO A 102 -21.06 0.63 3.97
N PHE A 103 -19.87 1.01 3.49
CA PHE A 103 -18.85 1.63 4.32
C PHE A 103 -18.50 3.06 3.86
N ALA A 104 -18.01 3.86 4.78
CA ALA A 104 -17.41 5.15 4.45
C ALA A 104 -16.00 4.93 3.86
N PHE A 105 -15.68 5.60 2.75
CA PHE A 105 -14.35 5.47 2.12
C PHE A 105 -13.20 5.84 3.09
N ALA A 106 -13.41 6.87 3.93
CA ALA A 106 -12.42 7.27 4.93
C ALA A 106 -12.12 6.15 5.95
N GLU A 107 -13.14 5.35 6.33
CA GLU A 107 -12.99 4.20 7.21
C GLU A 107 -12.16 3.09 6.53
N LEU A 108 -12.50 2.75 5.29
CA LEU A 108 -11.72 1.79 4.50
C LEU A 108 -10.23 2.18 4.46
N VAL A 109 -9.92 3.43 4.13
CA VAL A 109 -8.54 3.94 4.10
C VAL A 109 -7.85 3.83 5.45
N ALA A 110 -8.55 4.20 6.53
CA ALA A 110 -7.99 4.14 7.89
C ALA A 110 -7.63 2.71 8.30
N ARG A 111 -8.50 1.73 8.00
CA ARG A 111 -8.28 0.30 8.29
C ARG A 111 -7.15 -0.28 7.45
N ILE A 112 -7.14 -0.03 6.14
CA ILE A 112 -6.04 -0.46 5.25
C ILE A 112 -4.69 0.05 5.78
N ARG A 113 -4.61 1.33 6.19
CA ARG A 113 -3.37 1.90 6.75
C ARG A 113 -2.98 1.27 8.08
N ALA A 114 -3.96 0.98 8.93
CA ALA A 114 -3.70 0.30 10.21
C ALA A 114 -3.13 -1.10 9.99
N LEU A 115 -3.70 -1.87 9.06
CA LEU A 115 -3.25 -3.20 8.70
C LEU A 115 -1.87 -3.17 8.01
N GLY A 116 -1.64 -2.26 7.07
CA GLY A 116 -0.35 -2.11 6.40
C GLY A 116 0.81 -1.82 7.36
N ARG A 117 0.57 -1.06 8.44
CA ARG A 117 1.57 -0.88 9.50
C ARG A 117 1.87 -2.18 10.26
N ARG A 118 0.90 -3.05 10.45
CA ARG A 118 1.08 -4.37 11.12
C ARG A 118 1.78 -5.38 10.20
N ALA A 119 1.62 -5.26 8.89
CA ALA A 119 2.31 -6.09 7.90
C ALA A 119 3.83 -5.86 7.90
N GLN A 120 4.28 -4.68 8.34
CA GLN A 120 5.69 -4.30 8.42
C GLN A 120 6.10 -4.03 9.89
N PRO A 121 6.30 -5.07 10.72
CA PRO A 121 6.51 -4.92 12.16
C PRO A 121 7.76 -4.14 12.57
N ALA A 122 8.62 -3.77 11.64
CA ALA A 122 9.86 -3.02 11.90
C ALA A 122 9.77 -1.51 11.65
N LEU A 123 8.67 -1.01 11.07
CA LEU A 123 8.55 0.42 10.80
C LEU A 123 8.00 1.13 12.05
N ARG A 124 8.88 1.85 12.74
CA ARG A 124 8.46 2.87 13.71
C ARG A 124 7.48 3.82 13.00
N PRO A 125 6.44 4.33 13.70
CA PRO A 125 5.50 5.28 13.09
C PRO A 125 6.21 6.52 12.53
N VAL A 126 7.43 6.76 12.98
CA VAL A 126 8.31 7.82 12.50
C VAL A 126 9.57 7.19 11.92
N LEU A 127 9.82 7.45 10.65
CA LEU A 127 11.05 7.10 9.94
C LEU A 127 11.97 8.30 9.90
N GLU A 128 13.26 8.07 10.12
CA GLU A 128 14.28 9.15 10.12
C GLU A 128 15.53 8.69 9.36
N PHE A 129 16.06 9.60 8.56
CA PHE A 129 17.36 9.46 7.90
C PHE A 129 17.98 10.85 7.69
N GLY A 130 19.15 11.08 8.30
CA GLY A 130 19.77 12.41 8.32
C GLY A 130 18.83 13.44 8.98
N ASP A 131 18.59 14.53 8.29
CA ASP A 131 17.69 15.61 8.71
C ASP A 131 16.23 15.45 8.22
N ILE A 132 15.92 14.31 7.57
CA ILE A 132 14.59 13.99 7.04
C ILE A 132 13.84 13.12 8.05
N ARG A 133 12.62 13.54 8.37
CA ARG A 133 11.68 12.82 9.23
C ARG A 133 10.35 12.62 8.51
N VAL A 134 9.82 11.40 8.54
CA VAL A 134 8.52 11.03 7.97
C VAL A 134 7.67 10.37 9.04
N ASP A 135 6.56 11.00 9.41
CA ASP A 135 5.53 10.39 10.24
C ASP A 135 4.53 9.68 9.31
N THR A 136 4.62 8.34 9.28
CA THR A 136 3.79 7.51 8.41
C THR A 136 2.34 7.44 8.88
N ALA A 137 2.09 7.66 10.19
CA ALA A 137 0.74 7.66 10.76
C ALA A 137 0.00 8.95 10.44
N GLN A 138 0.67 10.10 10.62
CA GLN A 138 0.10 11.42 10.32
C GLN A 138 0.24 11.81 8.84
N ARG A 139 1.02 11.05 8.05
CA ARG A 139 1.33 11.31 6.65
C ARG A 139 1.93 12.70 6.43
N VAL A 140 2.87 13.05 7.27
CA VAL A 140 3.63 14.30 7.16
C VAL A 140 5.12 14.01 7.10
N ALA A 141 5.83 14.87 6.38
CA ALA A 141 7.28 14.82 6.32
C ALA A 141 7.87 16.18 6.64
N SER A 142 9.07 16.18 7.18
CA SER A 142 9.87 17.38 7.43
C SER A 142 11.34 17.14 7.10
N ARG A 143 12.07 18.22 6.82
CA ARG A 143 13.51 18.22 6.68
C ARG A 143 14.10 19.36 7.51
N GLY A 144 15.03 19.08 8.39
CA GLY A 144 15.60 20.09 9.30
C GLY A 144 14.53 20.82 10.12
N GLY A 145 13.45 20.13 10.53
CA GLY A 145 12.29 20.71 11.22
C GLY A 145 11.29 21.45 10.32
N ARG A 146 11.62 21.76 9.05
CA ARG A 146 10.70 22.40 8.10
C ARG A 146 9.74 21.39 7.50
N ARG A 147 8.44 21.58 7.69
CA ARG A 147 7.41 20.74 7.07
C ARG A 147 7.47 20.83 5.55
N LEU A 148 7.32 19.67 4.90
CA LEU A 148 7.32 19.51 3.46
C LEU A 148 5.87 19.38 2.95
N ASP A 149 5.52 20.13 1.92
CA ASP A 149 4.24 20.01 1.22
C ASP A 149 4.38 18.97 0.09
N LEU A 150 4.13 17.71 0.43
CA LEU A 150 4.27 16.58 -0.49
C LEU A 150 2.92 16.07 -0.95
N SER A 151 2.82 15.75 -2.24
CA SER A 151 1.69 14.96 -2.73
C SER A 151 1.73 13.53 -2.15
N PRO A 152 0.60 12.81 -2.16
CA PRO A 152 0.55 11.42 -1.65
C PRO A 152 1.59 10.50 -2.28
N LYS A 153 1.88 10.63 -3.59
CA LYS A 153 2.91 9.84 -4.30
C LYS A 153 4.33 10.25 -3.94
N GLU A 154 4.59 11.55 -3.81
CA GLU A 154 5.89 12.03 -3.35
C GLU A 154 6.20 11.56 -1.94
N LEU A 155 5.20 11.59 -1.04
CA LEU A 155 5.35 11.07 0.31
C LEU A 155 5.62 9.56 0.30
N ALA A 156 4.88 8.78 -0.50
CA ALA A 156 5.08 7.33 -0.61
C ALA A 156 6.50 6.99 -1.09
N VAL A 157 7.03 7.71 -2.08
CA VAL A 157 8.42 7.52 -2.55
C VAL A 157 9.42 7.93 -1.48
N LEU A 158 9.19 9.03 -0.77
CA LEU A 158 10.08 9.46 0.32
C LEU A 158 10.09 8.44 1.46
N GLU A 159 8.93 7.89 1.85
CA GLU A 159 8.84 6.80 2.84
C GLU A 159 9.72 5.60 2.47
N LEU A 160 9.68 5.19 1.19
CA LEU A 160 10.50 4.07 0.70
C LEU A 160 12.00 4.38 0.80
N LEU A 161 12.41 5.57 0.37
CA LEU A 161 13.81 6.00 0.42
C LEU A 161 14.33 6.13 1.85
N VAL A 162 13.52 6.68 2.78
CA VAL A 162 13.91 6.79 4.20
C VAL A 162 13.99 5.39 4.84
N ALA A 163 13.04 4.49 4.53
CA ALA A 163 13.05 3.12 5.02
C ALA A 163 14.26 2.31 4.52
N ALA A 164 14.76 2.61 3.32
CA ALA A 164 15.95 1.98 2.75
C ALA A 164 17.27 2.42 3.40
N ARG A 165 17.26 3.47 4.27
CA ARG A 165 18.40 3.93 5.07
C ARG A 165 19.69 4.09 4.28
N GLY A 166 19.62 4.75 3.12
CA GLY A 166 20.76 5.00 2.25
C GLY A 166 21.08 3.88 1.27
N ALA A 167 20.44 2.72 1.36
CA ALA A 167 20.53 1.71 0.31
C ALA A 167 19.85 2.22 -0.97
N PRO A 168 20.42 1.97 -2.16
CA PRO A 168 19.78 2.36 -3.41
C PRO A 168 18.54 1.50 -3.69
N LEU A 169 17.47 2.15 -4.14
CA LEU A 169 16.26 1.50 -4.63
C LEU A 169 16.19 1.60 -6.14
N ALA A 170 16.00 0.48 -6.81
CA ALA A 170 15.85 0.43 -8.25
C ALA A 170 14.59 1.18 -8.71
N THR A 171 14.62 1.71 -9.95
CA THR A 171 13.47 2.41 -10.52
C THR A 171 12.24 1.50 -10.57
N ASP A 172 12.44 0.23 -10.95
CA ASP A 172 11.36 -0.77 -11.04
C ASP A 172 10.79 -1.10 -9.65
N GLU A 173 11.63 -1.22 -8.62
CA GLU A 173 11.18 -1.41 -7.24
C GLU A 173 10.36 -0.22 -6.73
N LEU A 174 10.79 1.01 -7.01
CA LEU A 174 10.02 2.21 -6.68
C LEU A 174 8.68 2.22 -7.43
N LEU A 175 8.69 1.82 -8.71
CA LEU A 175 7.48 1.73 -9.52
C LEU A 175 6.50 0.70 -8.94
N GLU A 176 6.94 -0.51 -8.65
CA GLU A 176 6.11 -1.58 -8.10
C GLU A 176 5.51 -1.24 -6.73
N ARG A 177 6.28 -0.57 -5.87
CA ARG A 177 5.87 -0.28 -4.49
C ARG A 177 5.05 0.99 -4.32
N ALA A 178 5.24 1.98 -5.19
CA ALA A 178 4.52 3.25 -5.13
C ALA A 178 3.44 3.41 -6.20
N TRP A 179 3.46 2.60 -7.26
CA TRP A 179 2.44 2.57 -8.31
C TRP A 179 1.89 1.16 -8.47
N ASP A 180 0.81 1.01 -9.22
CA ASP A 180 0.18 -0.27 -9.53
C ASP A 180 0.75 -0.94 -10.80
N ALA A 181 0.35 -2.19 -11.04
CA ALA A 181 0.79 -2.95 -12.20
C ALA A 181 0.35 -2.36 -13.56
N TYR A 182 -0.60 -1.42 -13.54
CA TYR A 182 -1.06 -0.71 -14.75
C TYR A 182 -0.32 0.62 -14.97
N ALA A 183 0.60 0.99 -14.07
CA ALA A 183 1.47 2.12 -14.35
C ALA A 183 2.33 1.78 -15.57
N ASP A 184 2.19 2.60 -16.60
CA ASP A 184 2.88 2.40 -17.86
C ASP A 184 4.41 2.34 -17.61
N HIS A 185 5.03 1.18 -17.85
CA HIS A 185 6.46 0.95 -17.64
C HIS A 185 7.36 1.92 -18.44
N TYR A 186 6.79 2.55 -19.48
CA TYR A 186 7.48 3.59 -20.26
C TYR A 186 7.33 4.99 -19.68
N SER A 187 6.54 5.14 -18.60
CA SER A 187 6.30 6.44 -18.03
C SER A 187 7.50 6.90 -17.20
N ASN A 188 7.91 8.14 -17.39
CA ASN A 188 8.95 8.78 -16.58
C ASN A 188 8.43 9.17 -15.17
N VAL A 189 7.36 8.53 -14.65
CA VAL A 189 6.69 8.92 -13.40
C VAL A 189 7.64 8.93 -12.21
N VAL A 190 8.50 7.92 -12.09
CA VAL A 190 9.51 7.85 -11.03
C VAL A 190 10.48 9.03 -11.14
N LYS A 191 11.05 9.27 -12.33
CA LYS A 191 11.99 10.38 -12.58
C LYS A 191 11.37 11.74 -12.27
N VAL A 192 10.11 11.95 -12.71
CA VAL A 192 9.38 13.19 -12.46
C VAL A 192 9.11 13.36 -10.96
N THR A 193 8.72 12.29 -10.26
CA THR A 193 8.48 12.33 -8.82
C THR A 193 9.77 12.61 -8.05
N ILE A 194 10.88 11.96 -8.39
CA ILE A 194 12.20 12.23 -7.80
C ILE A 194 12.63 13.69 -8.05
N SER A 195 12.44 14.21 -9.26
CA SER A 195 12.75 15.61 -9.58
C SER A 195 11.95 16.60 -8.72
N ARG A 196 10.64 16.34 -8.54
CA ARG A 196 9.78 17.14 -7.66
C ARG A 196 10.19 17.04 -6.19
N LEU A 197 10.51 15.84 -5.71
CA LEU A 197 11.00 15.60 -4.36
C LEU A 197 12.31 16.37 -4.11
N ARG A 198 13.29 16.28 -5.01
CA ARG A 198 14.55 17.05 -4.89
C ARG A 198 14.30 18.54 -4.70
N ARG A 199 13.43 19.11 -5.51
CA ARG A 199 13.08 20.54 -5.40
C ARG A 199 12.42 20.88 -4.06
N LYS A 200 11.53 20.02 -3.55
CA LYS A 200 10.81 20.23 -2.28
C LYS A 200 11.69 19.98 -1.05
N LEU A 201 12.60 19.03 -1.14
CA LEU A 201 13.61 18.79 -0.11
C LEU A 201 14.58 19.99 -0.01
N GLY A 202 14.98 20.56 -1.14
CA GLY A 202 15.90 21.74 -1.16
C GLY A 202 17.36 21.33 -1.00
N GLU A 203 18.19 22.33 -0.70
CA GLU A 203 19.63 22.16 -0.53
C GLU A 203 20.01 21.84 0.93
N PRO A 204 21.12 21.10 1.15
CA PRO A 204 21.90 20.36 0.14
C PRO A 204 21.08 19.20 -0.46
N PRO A 205 21.44 18.71 -1.68
CA PRO A 205 20.69 17.64 -2.34
C PRO A 205 20.66 16.37 -1.48
N ALA A 206 19.46 15.91 -1.09
CA ALA A 206 19.30 14.73 -0.25
C ALA A 206 19.12 13.43 -1.05
N ILE A 207 18.63 13.51 -2.30
CA ILE A 207 18.42 12.32 -3.14
C ILE A 207 19.51 12.25 -4.19
N GLU A 208 20.29 11.18 -4.16
CA GLU A 208 21.33 10.87 -5.14
C GLU A 208 20.81 9.90 -6.19
N THR A 209 21.33 10.04 -7.42
CA THR A 209 21.17 9.01 -8.45
C THR A 209 22.40 8.11 -8.42
N VAL A 210 22.18 6.81 -8.19
CA VAL A 210 23.24 5.80 -8.25
C VAL A 210 23.19 5.14 -9.62
N PRO A 211 24.22 5.30 -10.46
CA PRO A 211 24.22 4.75 -11.82
C PRO A 211 23.92 3.24 -11.79
N ARG A 212 22.97 2.80 -12.63
CA ARG A 212 22.51 1.41 -12.76
C ARG A 212 21.83 0.79 -11.52
N ALA A 213 21.78 1.48 -10.39
CA ALA A 213 21.18 0.98 -9.14
C ALA A 213 19.91 1.75 -8.74
N GLY A 214 19.68 2.98 -9.26
CA GLY A 214 18.47 3.74 -8.98
C GLY A 214 18.71 4.99 -8.14
N TYR A 215 17.96 5.14 -7.04
CA TYR A 215 17.97 6.34 -6.20
C TYR A 215 18.17 5.97 -4.72
N ARG A 216 18.89 6.83 -3.99
CA ARG A 216 19.05 6.69 -2.54
C ARG A 216 19.00 8.06 -1.86
N LEU A 217 18.83 8.06 -0.54
CA LEU A 217 19.16 9.24 0.27
C LEU A 217 20.67 9.24 0.54
N GLY A 218 21.29 10.38 0.29
CA GLY A 218 22.66 10.66 0.71
C GLY A 218 22.74 10.94 2.22
N PRO A 219 23.95 10.86 2.80
CA PRO A 219 24.19 11.17 4.22
C PRO A 219 23.92 12.63 4.57
#